data_ec90334832ff5f08275b196cc6e7844f
#
_entry.id   ec90334832ff5f08275b196cc6e7844f
#
_cell.length_a   1.000
_cell.length_b   1.000
_cell.length_c   1.000
_cell.angle_alpha   90.00
_cell.angle_beta   90.00
_cell.angle_gamma   90.00
#
_symmetry.space_group_name_H-M   'P 1'
#
loop_
_entity.id
_entity.type
_entity.pdbx_description
1 polymer ?
#
loop_
_entity_poly.entity_id
_entity_poly.type
_entity_poly.pdbx_seq_one_letter_code
_entity_poly.pdbx_strand_id
1 'polypeptide(L)'
;MTEQGRTLMLVGTRKGLWIGRSDDHETWSWDKPLFLMEEVYSCMIDTRGTRPRLLVGSGSPHWGPHVYRSDDLGETWDETPNIMTLPEDAGVGVQQVWQLWPGADSEADVVYAGTQPSALFRSEDRGETFELVRPLWDHPHRTEWGAGFGGQAIHTILPHPSDPDRMLVAMSTGGVYRTEDGRASWAPANKGIAAGFMPEGQQYPEFGQCVHKVTRHPEQPDRLFAQNHGGVYRSDDGGDSWVSIGDDLPSDFGFPVVVHPQQPETVFVFPNGAGESRFPPDARALVWRTEDAGETWQPLGVGLPESFYSTVVRDAMTADAAGGLYLGTRVGNVYTSTDRGGTWREVLKHIPDVMVVRAAVL
;
A
#
# COMPACT_ATOMS: atom_id res chain seq x y z
N MET A 1 28.00 0.06 -19.48
CA MET A 1 27.12 1.00 -18.77
C MET A 1 25.73 0.71 -19.30
N THR A 2 24.90 0.00 -18.55
CA THR A 2 23.49 -0.16 -18.88
C THR A 2 22.87 1.24 -18.78
N GLU A 3 22.14 1.68 -19.81
CA GLU A 3 21.29 2.86 -19.72
C GLU A 3 20.37 2.64 -18.51
N GLN A 4 20.65 3.34 -17.41
CA GLN A 4 19.71 3.41 -16.30
C GLN A 4 18.50 4.19 -16.81
N GLY A 5 17.33 3.53 -16.82
CA GLY A 5 16.08 4.17 -17.18
C GLY A 5 15.79 5.33 -16.21
N ARG A 6 15.06 6.32 -16.66
CA ARG A 6 14.64 7.44 -15.84
C ARG A 6 13.61 6.99 -14.78
N THR A 7 13.84 7.31 -13.52
CA THR A 7 12.92 6.99 -12.44
C THR A 7 11.89 8.10 -12.29
N LEU A 8 10.61 7.70 -12.24
CA LEU A 8 9.47 8.55 -11.92
C LEU A 8 9.00 8.23 -10.50
N MET A 9 8.73 9.25 -9.69
CA MET A 9 8.17 9.14 -8.35
C MET A 9 6.90 9.96 -8.23
N LEU A 10 5.83 9.35 -7.72
CA LEU A 10 4.59 10.01 -7.32
C LEU A 10 4.52 10.05 -5.80
N VAL A 11 4.34 11.24 -5.23
CA VAL A 11 4.16 11.46 -3.80
C VAL A 11 2.80 12.09 -3.55
N GLY A 12 1.85 11.27 -3.10
CA GLY A 12 0.53 11.71 -2.70
C GLY A 12 0.50 12.17 -1.25
N THR A 13 -0.15 13.28 -1.00
CA THR A 13 -0.21 13.91 0.32
C THR A 13 -1.65 14.29 0.69
N ARG A 14 -1.85 14.76 1.92
CA ARG A 14 -3.12 15.36 2.33
C ARG A 14 -3.46 16.65 1.59
N LYS A 15 -2.61 17.13 0.71
CA LYS A 15 -2.83 18.38 -0.02
C LYS A 15 -2.18 18.33 -1.42
N GLY A 16 -2.56 17.31 -2.18
CA GLY A 16 -2.15 17.18 -3.58
C GLY A 16 -1.06 16.17 -3.85
N LEU A 17 -0.58 16.21 -5.08
CA LEU A 17 0.39 15.30 -5.67
C LEU A 17 1.68 16.03 -6.04
N TRP A 18 2.83 15.43 -5.75
CA TRP A 18 4.15 15.83 -6.25
C TRP A 18 4.67 14.76 -7.19
N ILE A 19 5.24 15.19 -8.31
CA ILE A 19 5.89 14.31 -9.29
C ILE A 19 7.37 14.64 -9.33
N GLY A 20 8.19 13.64 -9.04
CA GLY A 20 9.65 13.72 -9.07
C GLY A 20 10.24 12.87 -10.19
N ARG A 21 11.36 13.31 -10.74
CA ARG A 21 12.12 12.59 -11.77
C ARG A 21 13.59 12.56 -11.43
N SER A 22 14.23 11.41 -11.66
CA SER A 22 15.66 11.20 -11.40
C SER A 22 16.25 10.26 -12.44
N ASP A 23 17.48 10.53 -12.83
CA ASP A 23 18.25 9.65 -13.71
C ASP A 23 19.26 8.79 -12.92
N ASP A 24 19.45 9.07 -11.62
CA ASP A 24 20.47 8.44 -10.76
C ASP A 24 19.93 7.99 -9.38
N HIS A 25 18.64 8.15 -9.10
CA HIS A 25 17.98 7.97 -7.80
C HIS A 25 18.49 8.89 -6.68
N GLU A 26 19.44 9.74 -6.94
CA GLU A 26 20.07 10.62 -5.95
C GLU A 26 19.66 12.09 -6.14
N THR A 27 19.62 12.53 -7.39
CA THR A 27 19.28 13.90 -7.77
C THR A 27 17.85 13.92 -8.34
N TRP A 28 16.98 14.69 -7.73
CA TRP A 28 15.55 14.74 -8.10
C TRP A 28 15.16 16.13 -8.59
N SER A 29 14.48 16.17 -9.72
CA SER A 29 13.72 17.33 -10.19
C SER A 29 12.24 17.16 -9.86
N TRP A 30 11.59 18.21 -9.39
CA TRP A 30 10.19 18.17 -8.95
C TRP A 30 9.35 19.12 -9.80
N ASP A 31 8.20 18.64 -10.27
CA ASP A 31 7.20 19.44 -10.95
C ASP A 31 6.45 20.35 -9.95
N LYS A 32 5.66 21.27 -10.48
CA LYS A 32 4.71 22.01 -9.64
C LYS A 32 3.67 21.04 -9.09
N PRO A 33 3.31 21.15 -7.79
CA PRO A 33 2.33 20.26 -7.21
C PRO A 33 0.95 20.42 -7.87
N LEU A 34 0.24 19.29 -7.97
CA LEU A 34 -1.07 19.16 -8.59
C LEU A 34 -2.14 18.86 -7.53
N PHE A 35 -3.43 19.06 -7.86
CA PHE A 35 -4.58 18.70 -7.02
C PHE A 35 -4.54 19.27 -5.59
N LEU A 36 -4.10 20.53 -5.45
CA LEU A 36 -3.81 21.15 -4.13
C LEU A 36 -5.02 21.30 -3.19
N MET A 37 -6.24 21.10 -3.70
CA MET A 37 -7.48 21.12 -2.90
C MET A 37 -7.95 19.72 -2.49
N GLU A 38 -7.17 18.70 -2.77
CA GLU A 38 -7.54 17.29 -2.61
C GLU A 38 -6.51 16.52 -1.80
N GLU A 39 -6.99 15.49 -1.10
CA GLU A 39 -6.14 14.52 -0.44
C GLU A 39 -5.86 13.36 -1.41
N VAL A 40 -4.59 13.02 -1.61
CA VAL A 40 -4.16 11.91 -2.48
C VAL A 40 -3.71 10.75 -1.61
N TYR A 41 -4.53 9.69 -1.55
CA TYR A 41 -4.28 8.49 -0.73
C TYR A 41 -3.71 7.32 -1.53
N SER A 42 -3.90 7.32 -2.84
CA SER A 42 -3.39 6.25 -3.70
C SER A 42 -2.85 6.81 -5.02
N CYS A 43 -1.75 6.22 -5.46
CA CYS A 43 -1.16 6.44 -6.77
C CYS A 43 -0.77 5.11 -7.39
N MET A 44 -0.78 5.04 -8.72
CA MET A 44 -0.28 3.91 -9.48
C MET A 44 0.51 4.41 -10.68
N ILE A 45 1.62 3.76 -10.99
CA ILE A 45 2.38 3.90 -12.24
C ILE A 45 2.24 2.56 -12.95
N ASP A 46 1.40 2.48 -13.96
CA ASP A 46 1.17 1.26 -14.74
C ASP A 46 2.10 1.24 -15.96
N THR A 47 3.06 0.34 -15.96
CA THR A 47 4.03 0.16 -17.04
C THR A 47 3.75 -1.05 -17.94
N ARG A 48 2.62 -1.77 -17.75
CA ARG A 48 2.27 -2.98 -18.50
C ARG A 48 1.86 -2.70 -19.95
N GLY A 49 1.37 -1.49 -20.24
CA GLY A 49 0.99 -1.08 -21.59
C GLY A 49 2.18 -0.61 -22.43
N THR A 50 1.93 -0.24 -23.69
CA THR A 50 2.93 0.32 -24.62
C THR A 50 3.44 1.70 -24.17
N ARG A 51 2.70 2.38 -23.33
CA ARG A 51 3.07 3.65 -22.68
C ARG A 51 2.68 3.57 -21.21
N PRO A 52 3.51 4.07 -20.30
CA PRO A 52 3.15 4.18 -18.89
C PRO A 52 1.91 5.03 -18.72
N ARG A 53 1.03 4.62 -17.80
CA ARG A 53 -0.15 5.37 -17.37
C ARG A 53 -0.04 5.66 -15.88
N LEU A 54 -0.35 6.89 -15.50
CA LEU A 54 -0.46 7.29 -14.10
C LEU A 54 -1.95 7.33 -13.71
N LEU A 55 -2.25 6.76 -12.56
CA LEU A 55 -3.56 6.90 -11.92
C LEU A 55 -3.38 7.47 -10.52
N VAL A 56 -4.27 8.37 -10.14
CA VAL A 56 -4.25 9.04 -8.84
C VAL A 56 -5.63 9.00 -8.23
N GLY A 57 -5.75 8.31 -7.09
CA GLY A 57 -6.96 8.32 -6.28
C GLY A 57 -6.92 9.48 -5.31
N SER A 58 -7.81 10.42 -5.51
CA SER A 58 -7.92 11.61 -4.68
C SER A 58 -9.29 11.71 -4.02
N GLY A 59 -9.42 12.60 -3.06
CA GLY A 59 -10.68 12.90 -2.40
C GLY A 59 -10.74 14.33 -1.91
N SER A 60 -11.94 14.91 -2.03
CA SER A 60 -12.23 16.24 -1.54
C SER A 60 -13.52 16.26 -0.73
N PRO A 61 -13.58 16.97 0.40
CA PRO A 61 -14.84 17.16 1.14
C PRO A 61 -15.93 17.84 0.32
N HIS A 62 -15.57 18.54 -0.77
CA HIS A 62 -16.51 19.28 -1.61
C HIS A 62 -16.99 18.49 -2.82
N TRP A 63 -16.10 17.70 -3.44
CA TRP A 63 -16.39 17.02 -4.72
C TRP A 63 -16.39 15.51 -4.61
N GLY A 64 -16.05 14.95 -3.43
CA GLY A 64 -15.95 13.51 -3.21
C GLY A 64 -14.66 12.89 -3.77
N PRO A 65 -14.63 11.55 -3.90
CA PRO A 65 -13.47 10.83 -4.41
C PRO A 65 -13.44 10.83 -5.95
N HIS A 66 -12.22 10.90 -6.49
CA HIS A 66 -11.95 10.87 -7.92
C HIS A 66 -10.79 9.94 -8.25
N VAL A 67 -10.73 9.47 -9.51
CA VAL A 67 -9.55 8.83 -10.09
C VAL A 67 -9.14 9.63 -11.31
N TYR A 68 -8.01 10.31 -11.23
CA TYR A 68 -7.40 11.02 -12.34
C TYR A 68 -6.42 10.12 -13.10
N ARG A 69 -6.30 10.33 -14.40
CA ARG A 69 -5.43 9.58 -15.31
C ARG A 69 -4.53 10.51 -16.10
N SER A 70 -3.33 10.03 -16.39
CA SER A 70 -2.40 10.66 -17.31
C SER A 70 -1.71 9.60 -18.16
N ASP A 71 -1.65 9.80 -19.49
CA ASP A 71 -0.94 8.93 -20.44
C ASP A 71 0.37 9.57 -20.95
N ASP A 72 0.77 10.71 -20.39
CA ASP A 72 1.92 11.51 -20.78
C ASP A 72 2.83 11.85 -19.58
N LEU A 73 2.88 10.95 -18.61
CA LEU A 73 3.73 11.05 -17.41
C LEU A 73 3.44 12.29 -16.54
N GLY A 74 2.18 12.74 -16.52
CA GLY A 74 1.71 13.82 -15.67
C GLY A 74 1.72 15.21 -16.30
N GLU A 75 2.00 15.33 -17.61
CA GLU A 75 1.92 16.61 -18.30
C GLU A 75 0.47 17.08 -18.46
N THR A 76 -0.44 16.15 -18.80
CA THR A 76 -1.88 16.39 -18.82
C THR A 76 -2.64 15.33 -18.04
N TRP A 77 -3.81 15.71 -17.54
CA TRP A 77 -4.67 14.85 -16.74
C TRP A 77 -6.09 14.86 -17.27
N ASP A 78 -6.75 13.71 -17.19
CA ASP A 78 -8.18 13.61 -17.48
C ASP A 78 -8.97 14.48 -16.49
N GLU A 79 -9.70 15.44 -17.01
CA GLU A 79 -10.54 16.36 -16.23
C GLU A 79 -11.86 15.73 -15.80
N THR A 80 -12.25 14.61 -16.43
CA THR A 80 -13.48 13.89 -16.09
C THR A 80 -13.22 12.87 -15.01
N PRO A 81 -13.57 13.12 -13.75
CA PRO A 81 -13.35 12.18 -12.67
C PRO A 81 -14.22 10.94 -12.85
N ASN A 82 -13.62 9.77 -12.59
CA ASN A 82 -14.36 8.51 -12.54
C ASN A 82 -15.10 8.40 -11.20
N ILE A 83 -16.40 8.18 -11.24
CA ILE A 83 -17.25 8.05 -10.06
C ILE A 83 -17.52 6.56 -9.82
N MET A 84 -17.00 6.04 -8.70
CA MET A 84 -17.33 4.71 -8.20
C MET A 84 -18.63 4.80 -7.39
N THR A 85 -19.63 4.00 -7.75
CA THR A 85 -20.94 4.03 -7.11
C THR A 85 -21.20 2.77 -6.30
N LEU A 86 -21.57 2.94 -5.04
CA LEU A 86 -22.11 1.87 -4.21
C LEU A 86 -23.62 1.72 -4.45
N PRO A 87 -24.21 0.54 -4.12
CA PRO A 87 -25.66 0.34 -4.18
C PRO A 87 -26.41 1.35 -3.32
N GLU A 88 -27.61 1.74 -3.75
CA GLU A 88 -28.43 2.73 -3.03
C GLU A 88 -28.75 2.33 -1.59
N ASP A 89 -28.87 1.03 -1.32
CA ASP A 89 -29.13 0.47 0.01
C ASP A 89 -27.90 0.45 0.93
N ALA A 90 -26.72 0.84 0.42
CA ALA A 90 -25.51 0.99 1.22
C ALA A 90 -25.65 2.10 2.29
N GLY A 91 -26.55 3.07 2.07
CA GLY A 91 -26.75 4.22 2.96
C GLY A 91 -25.55 5.18 3.06
N VAL A 92 -24.50 4.94 2.27
CA VAL A 92 -23.26 5.72 2.23
C VAL A 92 -22.64 5.63 0.85
N GLY A 93 -22.04 6.73 0.37
CA GLY A 93 -21.24 6.73 -0.86
C GLY A 93 -19.77 6.37 -0.61
N VAL A 94 -19.01 6.17 -1.69
CA VAL A 94 -17.55 6.09 -1.62
C VAL A 94 -17.01 7.40 -1.05
N GLN A 95 -16.17 7.29 -0.03
CA GLN A 95 -15.58 8.44 0.67
C GLN A 95 -14.16 8.70 0.20
N GLN A 96 -13.42 7.62 -0.13
CA GLN A 96 -12.01 7.71 -0.46
C GLN A 96 -11.53 6.51 -1.27
N VAL A 97 -10.58 6.74 -2.20
CA VAL A 97 -9.86 5.68 -2.91
C VAL A 97 -8.54 5.42 -2.17
N TRP A 98 -8.49 4.29 -1.46
CA TRP A 98 -7.34 3.94 -0.63
C TRP A 98 -6.24 3.19 -1.36
N GLN A 99 -6.59 2.48 -2.43
CA GLN A 99 -5.65 1.70 -3.21
C GLN A 99 -6.05 1.72 -4.69
N LEU A 100 -5.08 1.95 -5.55
CA LEU A 100 -5.13 1.65 -6.98
C LEU A 100 -4.05 0.60 -7.27
N TRP A 101 -4.42 -0.48 -7.95
CA TRP A 101 -3.49 -1.56 -8.22
C TRP A 101 -3.74 -2.20 -9.58
N PRO A 102 -2.67 -2.56 -10.34
CA PRO A 102 -2.81 -3.22 -11.62
C PRO A 102 -3.35 -4.65 -11.46
N GLY A 103 -4.06 -5.16 -12.47
CA GLY A 103 -4.39 -6.58 -12.60
C GLY A 103 -3.16 -7.45 -12.81
N ALA A 104 -3.35 -8.74 -13.06
CA ALA A 104 -2.25 -9.63 -13.44
C ALA A 104 -1.58 -9.16 -14.74
N ASP A 105 -0.34 -9.58 -15.01
CA ASP A 105 0.40 -9.17 -16.22
C ASP A 105 -0.32 -9.57 -17.51
N SER A 106 -1.09 -10.66 -17.47
CA SER A 106 -1.95 -11.12 -18.59
C SER A 106 -3.18 -10.24 -18.82
N GLU A 107 -3.53 -9.35 -17.88
CA GLU A 107 -4.71 -8.49 -17.90
C GLU A 107 -4.29 -7.01 -17.99
N ALA A 108 -3.60 -6.61 -19.07
CA ALA A 108 -2.97 -5.29 -19.21
C ALA A 108 -3.96 -4.10 -19.04
N ASP A 109 -5.23 -4.28 -19.38
CA ASP A 109 -6.26 -3.24 -19.28
C ASP A 109 -7.00 -3.25 -17.91
N VAL A 110 -6.75 -4.26 -17.06
CA VAL A 110 -7.41 -4.38 -15.76
C VAL A 110 -6.71 -3.55 -14.70
N VAL A 111 -7.50 -2.78 -13.96
CA VAL A 111 -7.10 -2.02 -12.78
C VAL A 111 -8.11 -2.24 -11.66
N TYR A 112 -7.64 -2.32 -10.45
CA TYR A 112 -8.49 -2.43 -9.26
C TYR A 112 -8.40 -1.16 -8.42
N ALA A 113 -9.52 -0.84 -7.76
CA ALA A 113 -9.58 0.21 -6.75
C ALA A 113 -10.18 -0.32 -5.45
N GLY A 114 -9.47 -0.11 -4.34
CA GLY A 114 -9.96 -0.35 -3.00
C GLY A 114 -10.40 0.96 -2.35
N THR A 115 -11.54 0.96 -1.70
CA THR A 115 -12.17 2.18 -1.22
C THR A 115 -12.51 2.15 0.27
N GLN A 116 -12.89 3.32 0.78
CA GLN A 116 -13.62 3.51 2.02
C GLN A 116 -15.05 3.96 1.68
N PRO A 117 -16.10 3.27 2.20
CA PRO A 117 -16.04 2.03 2.97
C PRO A 117 -15.41 0.89 2.19
N SER A 118 -15.11 -0.23 2.87
CA SER A 118 -14.43 -1.39 2.27
C SER A 118 -15.22 -1.95 1.09
N ALA A 119 -14.85 -1.55 -0.11
CA ALA A 119 -15.35 -2.07 -1.37
C ALA A 119 -14.20 -2.22 -2.37
N LEU A 120 -14.31 -3.24 -3.22
CA LEU A 120 -13.41 -3.50 -4.31
C LEU A 120 -14.12 -3.15 -5.62
N PHE A 121 -13.46 -2.32 -6.42
CA PHE A 121 -13.90 -2.00 -7.77
C PHE A 121 -12.91 -2.53 -8.79
N ARG A 122 -13.39 -2.88 -9.97
CA ARG A 122 -12.60 -3.36 -11.10
C ARG A 122 -12.88 -2.53 -12.34
N SER A 123 -11.83 -2.17 -13.05
CA SER A 123 -11.85 -1.56 -14.37
C SER A 123 -11.32 -2.56 -15.40
N GLU A 124 -11.90 -2.57 -16.60
CA GLU A 124 -11.43 -3.33 -17.76
C GLU A 124 -10.94 -2.42 -18.91
N ASP A 125 -10.88 -1.12 -18.66
CA ASP A 125 -10.55 -0.08 -19.63
C ASP A 125 -9.41 0.83 -19.13
N ARG A 126 -8.47 0.26 -18.38
CA ARG A 126 -7.30 0.94 -17.83
C ARG A 126 -7.65 2.11 -16.90
N GLY A 127 -8.71 1.96 -16.12
CA GLY A 127 -9.15 2.95 -15.12
C GLY A 127 -10.04 4.06 -15.66
N GLU A 128 -10.67 3.87 -16.83
CA GLU A 128 -11.67 4.82 -17.36
C GLU A 128 -13.00 4.70 -16.63
N THR A 129 -13.45 3.47 -16.42
CA THR A 129 -14.65 3.18 -15.64
C THR A 129 -14.37 2.10 -14.60
N PHE A 130 -15.14 2.09 -13.53
CA PHE A 130 -15.00 1.13 -12.45
C PHE A 130 -16.35 0.51 -12.09
N GLU A 131 -16.37 -0.82 -12.00
CA GLU A 131 -17.52 -1.60 -11.56
C GLU A 131 -17.29 -2.25 -10.21
N LEU A 132 -18.32 -2.28 -9.35
CA LEU A 132 -18.25 -2.89 -8.04
C LEU A 132 -18.13 -4.41 -8.15
N VAL A 133 -17.15 -5.00 -7.47
CA VAL A 133 -17.01 -6.46 -7.34
C VAL A 133 -18.07 -6.96 -6.33
N ARG A 134 -19.26 -7.26 -6.87
CA ARG A 134 -20.45 -7.63 -6.08
C ARG A 134 -20.22 -8.81 -5.13
N PRO A 135 -19.55 -9.93 -5.53
CA PRO A 135 -19.40 -11.06 -4.61
C PRO A 135 -18.66 -10.74 -3.31
N LEU A 136 -17.70 -9.80 -3.33
CA LEU A 136 -17.05 -9.33 -2.10
C LEU A 136 -17.94 -8.34 -1.33
N TRP A 137 -18.62 -7.44 -2.05
CA TRP A 137 -19.54 -6.49 -1.43
C TRP A 137 -20.72 -7.18 -0.74
N ASP A 138 -21.26 -8.23 -1.35
CA ASP A 138 -22.41 -9.01 -0.83
C ASP A 138 -21.97 -10.12 0.15
N HIS A 139 -20.67 -10.18 0.51
CA HIS A 139 -20.18 -11.18 1.45
C HIS A 139 -20.89 -11.07 2.82
N PRO A 140 -21.35 -12.19 3.44
CA PRO A 140 -22.08 -12.17 4.71
C PRO A 140 -21.35 -11.44 5.84
N HIS A 141 -20.02 -11.53 5.90
CA HIS A 141 -19.22 -10.87 6.92
C HIS A 141 -19.12 -9.35 6.76
N ARG A 142 -19.52 -8.77 5.61
CA ARG A 142 -19.34 -7.33 5.35
C ARG A 142 -19.97 -6.44 6.42
N THR A 143 -21.10 -6.81 6.93
CA THR A 143 -21.82 -6.03 7.97
C THR A 143 -21.12 -6.06 9.33
N GLU A 144 -20.19 -6.98 9.51
CA GLU A 144 -19.40 -7.15 10.74
C GLU A 144 -17.99 -6.57 10.63
N TRP A 145 -17.56 -6.15 9.42
CA TRP A 145 -16.29 -5.47 9.27
C TRP A 145 -16.33 -4.13 9.99
N GLY A 146 -15.41 -3.93 10.93
CA GLY A 146 -15.35 -2.73 11.73
C GLY A 146 -14.47 -1.64 11.12
N ALA A 147 -14.57 -0.45 11.67
CA ALA A 147 -13.63 0.64 11.38
C ALA A 147 -12.51 0.66 12.42
N GLY A 148 -11.26 0.63 12.00
CA GLY A 148 -10.14 1.04 12.82
C GLY A 148 -10.09 2.57 12.95
N PHE A 149 -9.12 3.11 13.68
CA PHE A 149 -8.93 4.57 13.80
C PHE A 149 -8.66 5.28 12.45
N GLY A 150 -8.26 4.54 11.41
CA GLY A 150 -8.04 5.06 10.05
C GLY A 150 -9.25 4.90 9.12
N GLY A 151 -10.39 4.43 9.62
CA GLY A 151 -11.56 4.11 8.80
C GLY A 151 -11.58 2.64 8.36
N GLN A 152 -12.69 2.24 7.76
CA GLN A 152 -12.87 0.91 7.19
C GLN A 152 -12.57 0.98 5.68
N ALA A 153 -11.48 0.40 5.24
CA ALA A 153 -11.05 0.49 3.85
C ALA A 153 -10.35 -0.77 3.35
N ILE A 154 -10.52 -1.10 2.08
CA ILE A 154 -9.61 -2.00 1.36
C ILE A 154 -8.39 -1.18 0.95
N HIS A 155 -7.28 -1.44 1.60
CA HIS A 155 -6.01 -0.73 1.39
C HIS A 155 -4.90 -1.62 0.81
N THR A 156 -5.17 -2.90 0.61
CA THR A 156 -4.27 -3.83 -0.07
C THR A 156 -5.04 -4.65 -1.08
N ILE A 157 -4.53 -4.69 -2.30
CA ILE A 157 -5.05 -5.49 -3.41
C ILE A 157 -3.85 -6.20 -4.03
N LEU A 158 -3.85 -7.52 -4.03
CA LEU A 158 -2.75 -8.34 -4.53
C LEU A 158 -3.29 -9.40 -5.52
N PRO A 159 -3.49 -9.07 -6.80
CA PRO A 159 -3.71 -10.09 -7.83
C PRO A 159 -2.53 -11.04 -7.87
N HIS A 160 -2.78 -12.31 -8.11
CA HIS A 160 -1.69 -13.27 -8.29
C HIS A 160 -0.98 -12.98 -9.63
N PRO A 161 0.36 -12.92 -9.68
CA PRO A 161 1.06 -12.43 -10.87
C PRO A 161 0.86 -13.30 -12.13
N SER A 162 0.64 -14.60 -11.97
CA SER A 162 0.50 -15.56 -13.09
C SER A 162 -0.86 -16.27 -13.16
N ASP A 163 -1.78 -15.96 -12.25
CA ASP A 163 -3.09 -16.59 -12.19
C ASP A 163 -4.18 -15.53 -11.94
N PRO A 164 -4.89 -15.06 -12.98
CA PRO A 164 -5.86 -13.97 -12.85
C PRO A 164 -7.11 -14.38 -12.04
N ASP A 165 -7.34 -15.66 -11.78
CA ASP A 165 -8.44 -16.12 -10.94
C ASP A 165 -8.15 -15.99 -9.45
N ARG A 166 -6.86 -15.88 -9.08
CA ARG A 166 -6.42 -15.75 -7.70
C ARG A 166 -6.12 -14.30 -7.32
N MET A 167 -6.67 -13.86 -6.20
CA MET A 167 -6.42 -12.53 -5.64
C MET A 167 -6.58 -12.54 -4.13
N LEU A 168 -5.83 -11.66 -3.48
CA LEU A 168 -5.98 -11.38 -2.06
C LEU A 168 -6.27 -9.89 -1.87
N VAL A 169 -7.14 -9.57 -0.93
CA VAL A 169 -7.36 -8.21 -0.45
C VAL A 169 -7.21 -8.16 1.07
N ALA A 170 -6.76 -7.02 1.59
CA ALA A 170 -6.73 -6.80 3.02
C ALA A 170 -7.37 -5.47 3.39
N MET A 171 -8.01 -5.45 4.56
CA MET A 171 -8.76 -4.31 5.05
C MET A 171 -8.60 -4.13 6.56
N SER A 172 -8.75 -2.90 7.01
CA SER A 172 -8.75 -2.59 8.43
C SER A 172 -9.95 -3.24 9.11
N THR A 173 -9.71 -3.97 10.21
CA THR A 173 -10.72 -4.67 11.03
C THR A 173 -11.71 -5.57 10.26
N GLY A 174 -11.30 -6.05 9.11
CA GLY A 174 -11.95 -7.12 8.36
C GLY A 174 -10.99 -8.29 8.14
N GLY A 175 -9.68 -8.01 8.15
CA GLY A 175 -8.64 -8.99 7.91
C GLY A 175 -8.29 -9.14 6.43
N VAL A 176 -7.84 -10.33 6.10
CA VAL A 176 -7.46 -10.75 4.74
C VAL A 176 -8.56 -11.62 4.15
N TYR A 177 -8.92 -11.37 2.90
CA TYR A 177 -9.84 -12.20 2.11
C TYR A 177 -9.18 -12.63 0.82
N ARG A 178 -9.47 -13.85 0.38
CA ARG A 178 -8.91 -14.47 -0.82
C ARG A 178 -10.01 -14.99 -1.74
N THR A 179 -9.79 -14.87 -3.04
CA THR A 179 -10.54 -15.55 -4.10
C THR A 179 -9.60 -16.45 -4.90
N GLU A 180 -10.12 -17.56 -5.43
CA GLU A 180 -9.41 -18.52 -6.28
C GLU A 180 -10.24 -18.93 -7.52
N ASP A 181 -11.35 -18.23 -7.76
CA ASP A 181 -12.33 -18.52 -8.79
C ASP A 181 -12.73 -17.31 -9.64
N GLY A 182 -11.77 -16.42 -9.88
CA GLY A 182 -12.01 -15.23 -10.70
C GLY A 182 -12.92 -14.22 -10.01
N ARG A 183 -12.91 -14.16 -8.68
CA ARG A 183 -13.70 -13.23 -7.86
C ARG A 183 -15.18 -13.61 -7.71
N ALA A 184 -15.56 -14.82 -8.09
CA ALA A 184 -16.94 -15.32 -7.94
C ALA A 184 -17.29 -15.59 -6.47
N SER A 185 -16.30 -16.01 -5.67
CA SER A 185 -16.45 -16.17 -4.22
C SER A 185 -15.22 -15.67 -3.47
N TRP A 186 -15.39 -15.39 -2.18
CA TRP A 186 -14.33 -14.90 -1.28
C TRP A 186 -14.38 -15.64 0.05
N ALA A 187 -13.21 -15.91 0.60
CA ALA A 187 -13.07 -16.54 1.91
C ALA A 187 -12.03 -15.79 2.78
N PRO A 188 -12.22 -15.72 4.11
CA PRO A 188 -11.22 -15.19 5.01
C PRO A 188 -9.94 -16.04 4.98
N ALA A 189 -8.77 -15.37 5.08
CA ALA A 189 -7.45 -15.97 5.01
C ALA A 189 -6.57 -15.45 6.17
N ASN A 190 -7.02 -15.66 7.42
CA ASN A 190 -6.42 -15.04 8.61
C ASN A 190 -5.88 -16.04 9.62
N LYS A 191 -5.86 -17.34 9.33
CA LYS A 191 -5.44 -18.37 10.28
C LYS A 191 -3.99 -18.15 10.75
N GLY A 192 -3.83 -17.85 12.04
CA GLY A 192 -2.52 -17.55 12.65
C GLY A 192 -2.26 -16.07 12.88
N ILE A 193 -3.03 -15.15 12.27
CA ILE A 193 -2.94 -13.71 12.59
C ILE A 193 -3.76 -13.42 13.84
N ALA A 194 -3.11 -12.87 14.85
CA ALA A 194 -3.79 -12.49 16.08
C ALA A 194 -4.55 -11.16 15.96
N ALA A 195 -5.73 -11.11 16.53
CA ALA A 195 -6.46 -9.89 16.86
C ALA A 195 -6.25 -9.57 18.35
N GLY A 196 -5.07 -9.02 18.68
CA GLY A 196 -4.62 -8.86 20.07
C GLY A 196 -5.49 -7.94 20.94
N PHE A 197 -6.42 -7.20 20.33
CA PHE A 197 -7.43 -6.39 21.03
C PHE A 197 -8.68 -7.20 21.46
N MET A 198 -8.78 -8.46 21.02
CA MET A 198 -9.85 -9.37 21.44
C MET A 198 -9.55 -9.98 22.82
N PRO A 199 -10.58 -10.39 23.59
CA PRO A 199 -10.39 -11.05 24.88
C PRO A 199 -9.49 -12.30 24.78
N GLU A 200 -8.85 -12.63 25.90
CA GLU A 200 -8.05 -13.86 26.02
C GLU A 200 -8.85 -15.11 25.60
N GLY A 201 -8.27 -15.96 24.78
CA GLY A 201 -8.92 -17.14 24.20
C GLY A 201 -9.77 -16.87 22.94
N GLN A 202 -9.94 -15.62 22.53
CA GLN A 202 -10.66 -15.21 21.32
C GLN A 202 -9.79 -14.46 20.30
N GLN A 203 -8.48 -14.51 20.49
CA GLN A 203 -7.52 -13.69 19.74
C GLN A 203 -7.25 -14.17 18.30
N TYR A 204 -7.81 -15.31 17.91
CA TYR A 204 -7.65 -15.88 16.55
C TYR A 204 -9.02 -16.09 15.91
N PRO A 205 -9.81 -15.04 15.69
CA PRO A 205 -11.08 -15.15 15.00
C PRO A 205 -10.88 -15.48 13.52
N GLU A 206 -11.90 -15.99 12.87
CA GLU A 206 -11.89 -16.29 11.44
C GLU A 206 -11.65 -15.01 10.61
N PHE A 207 -12.20 -13.88 11.03
CA PHE A 207 -12.02 -12.55 10.41
C PHE A 207 -12.07 -11.45 11.47
N GLY A 208 -11.78 -10.20 11.09
CA GLY A 208 -11.82 -9.05 11.99
C GLY A 208 -10.42 -8.60 12.46
N GLN A 209 -9.35 -9.24 12.00
CA GLN A 209 -7.99 -8.78 12.24
C GLN A 209 -7.78 -7.38 11.68
N CYS A 210 -7.03 -6.54 12.39
CA CYS A 210 -6.68 -5.20 11.92
C CYS A 210 -5.39 -5.26 11.11
N VAL A 211 -5.51 -5.73 9.88
CA VAL A 211 -4.37 -5.80 8.95
C VAL A 211 -4.04 -4.40 8.44
N HIS A 212 -2.77 -4.03 8.40
CA HIS A 212 -2.33 -2.73 7.93
C HIS A 212 -1.78 -2.77 6.50
N LYS A 213 -1.05 -3.81 6.14
CA LYS A 213 -0.54 -4.03 4.78
C LYS A 213 -0.18 -5.49 4.57
N VAL A 214 -0.39 -5.99 3.34
CA VAL A 214 0.15 -7.27 2.88
C VAL A 214 0.98 -7.00 1.62
N THR A 215 2.08 -7.72 1.46
CA THR A 215 2.94 -7.67 0.29
C THR A 215 3.42 -9.06 -0.10
N ARG A 216 3.87 -9.22 -1.36
CA ARG A 216 4.48 -10.45 -1.89
C ARG A 216 5.58 -10.13 -2.89
N HIS A 217 6.49 -11.08 -3.08
CA HIS A 217 7.42 -11.05 -4.20
C HIS A 217 6.79 -11.75 -5.42
N PRO A 218 6.86 -11.18 -6.63
CA PRO A 218 6.20 -11.75 -7.81
C PRO A 218 6.72 -13.15 -8.19
N GLU A 219 8.00 -13.44 -7.95
CA GLU A 219 8.61 -14.75 -8.23
C GLU A 219 8.33 -15.81 -7.15
N GLN A 220 7.81 -15.40 -5.98
CA GLN A 220 7.37 -16.29 -4.89
C GLN A 220 5.96 -15.89 -4.45
N PRO A 221 4.95 -16.06 -5.32
CA PRO A 221 3.63 -15.47 -5.09
C PRO A 221 2.86 -16.08 -3.90
N ASP A 222 3.20 -17.27 -3.48
CA ASP A 222 2.60 -17.90 -2.31
C ASP A 222 3.28 -17.48 -0.99
N ARG A 223 4.46 -16.84 -1.05
CA ARG A 223 5.08 -16.20 0.12
C ARG A 223 4.57 -14.78 0.27
N LEU A 224 3.89 -14.55 1.39
CA LEU A 224 3.28 -13.28 1.75
C LEU A 224 3.87 -12.76 3.06
N PHE A 225 3.94 -11.45 3.18
CA PHE A 225 4.29 -10.78 4.44
C PHE A 225 3.19 -9.79 4.81
N ALA A 226 2.82 -9.75 6.08
CA ALA A 226 1.77 -8.87 6.57
C ALA A 226 2.24 -8.07 7.79
N GLN A 227 2.02 -6.76 7.76
CA GLN A 227 2.01 -5.93 8.95
C GLN A 227 0.57 -5.89 9.47
N ASN A 228 0.37 -6.35 10.67
CA ASN A 228 -0.90 -6.27 11.39
C ASN A 228 -0.81 -5.23 12.52
N HIS A 229 -1.92 -4.92 13.16
CA HIS A 229 -1.97 -4.04 14.34
C HIS A 229 -1.06 -4.52 15.48
N GLY A 230 -1.04 -5.82 15.72
CA GLY A 230 -0.10 -6.50 16.63
C GLY A 230 0.57 -7.63 15.86
N GLY A 231 1.82 -7.41 15.46
CA GLY A 231 2.65 -8.42 14.82
C GLY A 231 2.98 -8.17 13.35
N VAL A 232 4.11 -8.74 12.96
CA VAL A 232 4.52 -8.94 11.58
C VAL A 232 4.43 -10.43 11.30
N TYR A 233 3.83 -10.81 10.19
CA TYR A 233 3.52 -12.20 9.86
C TYR A 233 4.05 -12.59 8.49
N ARG A 234 4.37 -13.89 8.34
CA ARG A 234 4.70 -14.53 7.06
C ARG A 234 3.74 -15.68 6.80
N SER A 235 3.34 -15.84 5.56
CA SER A 235 2.70 -17.02 5.01
C SER A 235 3.58 -17.59 3.90
N ASP A 236 3.71 -18.90 3.83
CA ASP A 236 4.44 -19.61 2.76
C ASP A 236 3.47 -20.48 1.90
N ASP A 237 2.16 -20.33 2.12
CA ASP A 237 1.10 -21.17 1.53
C ASP A 237 -0.05 -20.32 0.92
N GLY A 238 0.28 -19.11 0.42
CA GLY A 238 -0.70 -18.24 -0.25
C GLY A 238 -1.76 -17.65 0.67
N GLY A 239 -1.50 -17.62 1.99
CA GLY A 239 -2.39 -17.08 3.00
C GLY A 239 -3.26 -18.11 3.71
N ASP A 240 -3.05 -19.43 3.48
CA ASP A 240 -3.77 -20.48 4.21
C ASP A 240 -3.42 -20.47 5.70
N SER A 241 -2.16 -20.16 6.02
CA SER A 241 -1.70 -19.98 7.40
C SER A 241 -0.61 -18.92 7.50
N TRP A 242 -0.52 -18.30 8.69
CA TRP A 242 0.43 -17.24 8.98
C TRP A 242 1.21 -17.56 10.25
N VAL A 243 2.50 -17.24 10.25
CA VAL A 243 3.39 -17.34 11.42
C VAL A 243 3.91 -15.96 11.81
N SER A 244 4.04 -15.68 13.10
CA SER A 244 4.67 -14.46 13.60
C SER A 244 6.16 -14.46 13.29
N ILE A 245 6.66 -13.33 12.82
CA ILE A 245 8.08 -13.10 12.52
C ILE A 245 8.59 -11.79 13.14
N GLY A 246 7.86 -11.21 14.08
CA GLY A 246 8.16 -9.89 14.66
C GLY A 246 8.82 -9.91 16.03
N ASP A 247 9.20 -11.08 16.56
CA ASP A 247 9.67 -11.23 17.96
C ASP A 247 10.93 -10.41 18.28
N ASP A 248 11.83 -10.21 17.31
CA ASP A 248 13.06 -9.42 17.46
C ASP A 248 12.90 -7.92 17.16
N LEU A 249 11.69 -7.48 16.79
CA LEU A 249 11.43 -6.06 16.55
C LEU A 249 11.20 -5.30 17.86
N PRO A 250 11.59 -4.02 17.93
CA PRO A 250 11.41 -3.20 19.15
C PRO A 250 9.93 -2.89 19.44
N SER A 251 9.08 -3.08 18.45
CA SER A 251 7.62 -3.03 18.52
C SER A 251 7.05 -3.82 17.35
N ASP A 252 6.01 -4.54 17.60
CA ASP A 252 5.27 -5.32 16.61
C ASP A 252 4.18 -4.50 15.87
N PHE A 253 3.93 -3.26 16.32
CA PHE A 253 3.02 -2.32 15.68
C PHE A 253 3.74 -1.51 14.59
N GLY A 254 3.13 -1.38 13.43
CA GLY A 254 3.62 -0.58 12.31
C GLY A 254 2.56 -0.49 11.21
N PHE A 255 2.90 0.18 10.10
CA PHE A 255 1.99 0.29 8.97
C PHE A 255 2.55 -0.30 7.67
N PRO A 256 3.76 0.07 7.22
CA PRO A 256 4.30 -0.44 5.97
C PRO A 256 4.97 -1.80 6.16
N VAL A 257 4.87 -2.63 5.15
CA VAL A 257 5.74 -3.79 4.90
C VAL A 257 6.05 -3.82 3.41
N VAL A 258 7.33 -3.93 3.06
CA VAL A 258 7.82 -3.90 1.68
C VAL A 258 8.78 -5.06 1.47
N VAL A 259 8.54 -5.87 0.43
CA VAL A 259 9.49 -6.90 -0.02
C VAL A 259 10.42 -6.30 -1.07
N HIS A 260 11.71 -6.64 -1.01
CA HIS A 260 12.68 -6.19 -2.02
C HIS A 260 12.38 -6.84 -3.38
N PRO A 261 12.30 -6.08 -4.47
CA PRO A 261 11.82 -6.58 -5.76
C PRO A 261 12.69 -7.67 -6.40
N GLN A 262 13.95 -7.78 -6.00
CA GLN A 262 14.92 -8.73 -6.54
C GLN A 262 15.39 -9.76 -5.49
N GLN A 263 14.93 -9.68 -4.25
CA GLN A 263 15.35 -10.53 -3.14
C GLN A 263 14.13 -10.91 -2.29
N PRO A 264 13.47 -12.02 -2.58
CA PRO A 264 12.17 -12.37 -1.99
C PRO A 264 12.21 -12.64 -0.47
N GLU A 265 13.38 -12.84 0.10
CA GLU A 265 13.59 -13.02 1.55
C GLU A 265 13.94 -11.72 2.27
N THR A 266 14.19 -10.65 1.49
CA THR A 266 14.50 -9.33 2.06
C THR A 266 13.24 -8.50 2.20
N VAL A 267 12.90 -8.14 3.45
CA VAL A 267 11.69 -7.40 3.78
C VAL A 267 12.02 -6.22 4.69
N PHE A 268 11.29 -5.15 4.52
CA PHE A 268 11.44 -3.91 5.29
C PHE A 268 10.15 -3.57 6.02
N VAL A 269 10.27 -3.16 7.29
CA VAL A 269 9.18 -2.65 8.11
C VAL A 269 9.62 -1.36 8.82
N PHE A 270 8.63 -0.59 9.29
CA PHE A 270 8.87 0.62 10.08
C PHE A 270 8.06 0.51 11.38
N PRO A 271 8.64 -0.04 12.45
CA PRO A 271 7.99 -0.17 13.74
C PRO A 271 7.63 1.17 14.36
N ASN A 272 6.45 1.24 14.95
CA ASN A 272 5.96 2.38 15.72
C ASN A 272 5.51 1.91 17.11
N GLY A 273 5.45 2.82 18.07
CA GLY A 273 4.77 2.56 19.33
C GLY A 273 3.27 2.36 19.11
N ALA A 274 2.69 1.40 19.81
CA ALA A 274 1.25 1.18 19.83
C ALA A 274 0.53 2.26 20.67
N GLY A 275 -0.79 2.30 20.56
CA GLY A 275 -1.63 3.22 21.33
C GLY A 275 -1.59 4.67 20.86
N GLU A 276 -1.45 5.61 21.77
CA GLU A 276 -1.57 7.04 21.47
C GLU A 276 -0.30 7.65 20.87
N SER A 277 0.89 7.09 21.16
CA SER A 277 2.17 7.66 20.72
C SER A 277 2.35 7.59 19.20
N ARG A 278 2.14 6.43 18.60
CA ARG A 278 2.23 6.17 17.14
C ARG A 278 3.46 6.78 16.43
N PHE A 279 4.55 6.92 17.14
CA PHE A 279 5.86 7.24 16.60
C PHE A 279 6.85 6.11 16.97
N PRO A 280 8.00 5.99 16.32
CA PRO A 280 8.92 4.88 16.55
C PRO A 280 9.40 4.80 18.00
N PRO A 281 9.76 3.60 18.50
CA PRO A 281 10.43 3.43 19.77
C PRO A 281 11.65 4.38 19.89
N ASP A 282 11.88 4.93 21.07
CA ASP A 282 12.94 5.90 21.36
C ASP A 282 12.89 7.17 20.51
N ALA A 283 11.75 7.43 19.84
CA ALA A 283 11.56 8.53 18.90
C ALA A 283 12.67 8.61 17.81
N ARG A 284 13.19 7.47 17.36
CA ARG A 284 14.21 7.38 16.30
C ARG A 284 13.61 6.79 15.03
N ALA A 285 13.81 7.46 13.91
CA ALA A 285 13.39 6.90 12.62
C ALA A 285 14.32 5.76 12.22
N LEU A 286 13.83 4.53 12.28
CA LEU A 286 14.57 3.33 11.90
C LEU A 286 13.68 2.46 10.99
N VAL A 287 14.21 2.13 9.82
CA VAL A 287 13.69 1.03 9.01
C VAL A 287 14.34 -0.25 9.50
N TRP A 288 13.56 -1.29 9.68
CA TRP A 288 14.07 -2.61 10.06
C TRP A 288 14.02 -3.52 8.84
N ARG A 289 15.11 -4.25 8.61
CA ARG A 289 15.29 -5.15 7.49
C ARG A 289 15.56 -6.57 7.98
N THR A 290 14.91 -7.54 7.36
CA THR A 290 15.30 -8.94 7.36
C THR A 290 15.90 -9.30 5.99
N GLU A 291 16.83 -10.24 5.95
CA GLU A 291 17.38 -10.84 4.72
C GLU A 291 17.17 -12.38 4.71
N ASP A 292 16.39 -12.90 5.66
CA ASP A 292 16.11 -14.33 5.89
C ASP A 292 14.60 -14.58 6.13
N ALA A 293 13.76 -13.78 5.48
CA ALA A 293 12.30 -13.89 5.54
C ALA A 293 11.71 -13.77 6.96
N GLY A 294 12.38 -13.01 7.84
CA GLY A 294 11.88 -12.67 9.16
C GLY A 294 12.47 -13.50 10.32
N GLU A 295 13.48 -14.33 10.05
CA GLU A 295 14.16 -15.07 11.15
C GLU A 295 15.02 -14.11 12.01
N THR A 296 15.64 -13.08 11.37
CA THR A 296 16.40 -12.04 12.08
C THR A 296 16.09 -10.66 11.52
N TRP A 297 16.21 -9.63 12.36
CA TRP A 297 15.97 -8.24 11.99
C TRP A 297 17.11 -7.32 12.39
N GLN A 298 17.44 -6.35 11.53
CA GLN A 298 18.47 -5.34 11.79
C GLN A 298 17.94 -3.92 11.57
N PRO A 299 18.27 -2.95 12.44
CA PRO A 299 17.87 -1.56 12.29
C PRO A 299 18.77 -0.82 11.31
N LEU A 300 18.17 0.00 10.45
CA LEU A 300 18.81 0.83 9.45
C LEU A 300 18.30 2.27 9.56
N GLY A 301 19.17 3.24 9.81
CA GLY A 301 18.75 4.63 10.05
C GLY A 301 19.75 5.69 9.63
N VAL A 302 20.85 5.32 8.97
CA VAL A 302 21.84 6.31 8.51
C VAL A 302 21.19 7.27 7.52
N GLY A 303 21.16 8.56 7.84
CA GLY A 303 20.52 9.60 7.04
C GLY A 303 19.04 9.85 7.36
N LEU A 304 18.41 9.02 8.21
CA LEU A 304 17.09 9.30 8.78
C LEU A 304 17.20 10.16 10.06
N PRO A 305 16.12 10.85 10.47
CA PRO A 305 16.13 11.69 11.68
C PRO A 305 16.43 10.90 12.97
N GLU A 306 17.35 11.40 13.78
CA GLU A 306 17.64 10.84 15.12
C GLU A 306 16.55 11.20 16.15
N SER A 307 15.74 12.23 15.87
CA SER A 307 14.60 12.63 16.68
C SER A 307 13.37 12.72 15.76
N PHE A 308 12.42 11.80 15.94
CA PHE A 308 11.30 11.62 15.03
C PHE A 308 10.00 11.27 15.77
N TYR A 309 9.17 12.29 16.02
CA TYR A 309 7.85 12.17 16.65
C TYR A 309 6.73 12.12 15.60
N SER A 310 6.86 11.24 14.63
CA SER A 310 5.92 11.06 13.54
C SER A 310 5.90 9.60 13.09
N THR A 311 5.22 9.31 12.00
CA THR A 311 5.08 7.96 11.48
C THR A 311 5.22 7.90 9.97
N VAL A 312 5.39 6.68 9.46
CA VAL A 312 5.31 6.28 8.06
C VAL A 312 4.05 5.43 7.90
N VAL A 313 3.12 5.85 7.06
CA VAL A 313 1.87 5.12 6.82
C VAL A 313 2.05 4.03 5.77
N ARG A 314 1.03 3.16 5.59
CA ARG A 314 1.03 1.90 4.80
C ARG A 314 1.75 2.00 3.46
N ASP A 315 1.31 2.95 2.63
CA ASP A 315 1.78 3.11 1.24
C ASP A 315 2.81 4.24 1.07
N ALA A 316 3.27 4.82 2.18
CA ALA A 316 4.34 5.80 2.18
C ALA A 316 5.75 5.18 2.19
N MET A 317 5.87 3.85 2.22
CA MET A 317 7.11 3.13 1.95
C MET A 317 6.91 2.17 0.78
N THR A 318 7.85 2.16 -0.17
CA THR A 318 7.78 1.33 -1.37
C THR A 318 9.18 1.05 -1.93
N ALA A 319 9.25 0.12 -2.89
CA ALA A 319 10.43 -0.14 -3.70
C ALA A 319 10.08 -0.06 -5.19
N ASP A 320 11.03 0.34 -6.04
CA ASP A 320 10.93 0.20 -7.49
C ASP A 320 11.59 -1.11 -7.97
N ALA A 321 11.37 -1.49 -9.23
CA ALA A 321 11.88 -2.74 -9.79
C ALA A 321 13.43 -2.83 -9.83
N ALA A 322 14.14 -1.71 -9.77
CA ALA A 322 15.61 -1.67 -9.70
C ALA A 322 16.16 -1.88 -8.27
N GLY A 323 15.30 -1.88 -7.26
CA GLY A 323 15.67 -2.05 -5.84
C GLY A 323 15.86 -0.73 -5.09
N GLY A 324 15.52 0.40 -5.70
CA GLY A 324 15.42 1.69 -5.01
C GLY A 324 14.31 1.64 -3.96
N LEU A 325 14.60 2.13 -2.74
CA LEU A 325 13.63 2.25 -1.66
C LEU A 325 13.24 3.71 -1.47
N TYR A 326 11.97 3.92 -1.15
CA TYR A 326 11.37 5.24 -0.96
C TYR A 326 10.56 5.27 0.32
N LEU A 327 10.72 6.33 1.10
CA LEU A 327 10.04 6.49 2.38
C LEU A 327 9.54 7.92 2.53
N GLY A 328 8.23 8.07 2.68
CA GLY A 328 7.55 9.34 2.95
C GLY A 328 7.03 9.39 4.38
N THR A 329 7.08 10.55 5.01
CA THR A 329 6.69 10.74 6.41
C THR A 329 5.48 11.64 6.55
N ARG A 330 4.75 11.51 7.65
CA ARG A 330 3.63 12.39 7.97
C ARG A 330 4.05 13.82 8.38
N VAL A 331 5.33 14.08 8.52
CA VAL A 331 5.87 15.45 8.67
C VAL A 331 6.36 16.04 7.35
N GLY A 332 6.07 15.39 6.22
CA GLY A 332 6.29 15.94 4.89
C GLY A 332 7.73 15.87 4.40
N ASN A 333 8.46 14.83 4.76
CA ASN A 333 9.78 14.55 4.22
C ASN A 333 9.74 13.24 3.41
N VAL A 334 10.49 13.19 2.31
CA VAL A 334 10.67 12.00 1.48
C VAL A 334 12.15 11.65 1.42
N TYR A 335 12.45 10.38 1.62
CA TYR A 335 13.80 9.82 1.61
C TYR A 335 13.90 8.72 0.55
N THR A 336 15.10 8.55 -0.01
CA THR A 336 15.45 7.47 -0.93
C THR A 336 16.66 6.70 -0.43
N SER A 337 16.77 5.43 -0.81
CA SER A 337 17.95 4.59 -0.57
C SER A 337 18.17 3.69 -1.79
N THR A 338 19.44 3.55 -2.21
CA THR A 338 19.86 2.67 -3.32
C THR A 338 20.71 1.50 -2.85
N ASP A 339 20.93 1.37 -1.55
CA ASP A 339 21.77 0.37 -0.91
C ASP A 339 20.99 -0.51 0.08
N ARG A 340 19.74 -0.83 -0.25
CA ARG A 340 18.85 -1.68 0.55
C ARG A 340 18.61 -1.13 1.96
N GLY A 341 18.44 0.19 2.05
CA GLY A 341 18.14 0.87 3.32
C GLY A 341 19.37 1.15 4.19
N GLY A 342 20.59 0.82 3.74
CA GLY A 342 21.82 1.09 4.49
C GLY A 342 22.03 2.58 4.75
N THR A 343 21.79 3.40 3.72
CA THR A 343 21.84 4.85 3.81
C THR A 343 20.60 5.48 3.17
N TRP A 344 20.09 6.55 3.76
CA TRP A 344 18.93 7.29 3.30
C TRP A 344 19.29 8.73 2.99
N ARG A 345 18.75 9.25 1.89
CA ARG A 345 18.93 10.63 1.46
C ARG A 345 17.59 11.35 1.44
N GLU A 346 17.50 12.52 2.07
CA GLU A 346 16.33 13.39 1.97
C GLU A 346 16.30 14.04 0.58
N VAL A 347 15.20 13.81 -0.17
CA VAL A 347 15.03 14.30 -1.55
C VAL A 347 13.89 15.31 -1.69
N LEU A 348 12.98 15.35 -0.73
CA LEU A 348 11.90 16.35 -0.67
C LEU A 348 11.54 16.60 0.79
N LYS A 349 11.22 17.84 1.14
CA LYS A 349 10.91 18.22 2.52
C LYS A 349 9.89 19.35 2.61
N HIS A 350 9.29 19.46 3.80
CA HIS A 350 8.34 20.51 4.14
C HIS A 350 7.09 20.54 3.24
N ILE A 351 6.70 19.39 2.70
CA ILE A 351 5.42 19.19 2.02
C ILE A 351 4.35 18.73 3.03
N PRO A 352 3.07 18.71 2.69
CA PRO A 352 2.04 18.13 3.57
C PRO A 352 2.28 16.65 3.90
N ASP A 353 1.53 16.12 4.87
CA ASP A 353 1.57 14.71 5.29
C ASP A 353 1.63 13.76 4.08
N VAL A 354 2.70 12.98 3.95
CA VAL A 354 2.81 11.99 2.88
C VAL A 354 1.93 10.79 3.21
N MET A 355 1.05 10.44 2.27
CA MET A 355 0.09 9.33 2.39
C MET A 355 0.50 8.13 1.54
N VAL A 356 1.11 8.38 0.39
CA VAL A 356 1.53 7.36 -0.57
C VAL A 356 2.79 7.80 -1.31
N VAL A 357 3.69 6.85 -1.54
CA VAL A 357 4.82 7.00 -2.48
C VAL A 357 4.76 5.84 -3.45
N ARG A 358 4.91 6.13 -4.75
CA ARG A 358 5.10 5.12 -5.79
C ARG A 358 6.25 5.55 -6.68
N ALA A 359 7.11 4.60 -7.05
CA ALA A 359 8.20 4.86 -7.98
C ALA A 359 8.31 3.74 -9.01
N ALA A 360 8.72 4.11 -10.21
CA ALA A 360 9.01 3.17 -11.29
C ALA A 360 10.18 3.66 -12.13
N VAL A 361 11.01 2.74 -12.59
CA VAL A 361 12.02 2.96 -13.62
C VAL A 361 11.33 2.80 -14.98
N LEU A 362 11.44 3.82 -15.85
CA LEU A 362 10.77 3.91 -17.15
C LEU A 362 11.73 3.61 -18.30
#